data_91619ef6de01a8df26d283a07a727235
#
_entry.id   91619ef6de01a8df26d283a07a727235
#
_cell.length_a   1.000
_cell.length_b   1.000
_cell.length_c   1.000
_cell.angle_alpha   90.00
_cell.angle_beta   90.00
_cell.angle_gamma   90.00
#
_symmetry.space_group_name_H-M   'P 1'
#
loop_
_entity.id
_entity.type
_entity.pdbx_description
1 polymer ?
#
loop_
_entity_poly.entity_id
_entity_poly.type
_entity_poly.pdbx_seq_one_letter_code
_entity_poly.pdbx_strand_id
1 'polypeptide(L)'
;LSKMCVNEGLISEPISSESLTETSKEYFSFIWKLYYEMQMPMLLGFKKVFGDLESFHVSGIVIINHALNSKRNDNSEMSKEFYLEKYFFADQKDETGINAMSISEITGIPRATVIRKLNKLIRENFLKIDIKKHYSSSGANQEKILDVQKNTLKNLSKLTARIYNLSLMKDN
;
A
#
# COMPACT_ATOMS: atom_id res chain seq x y z
N LEU A 1 13.97 -8.10 -0.75
CA LEU A 1 13.62 -7.83 -2.17
C LEU A 1 14.82 -8.09 -3.08
N SER A 2 16.00 -7.47 -2.84
CA SER A 2 17.19 -7.65 -3.70
C SER A 2 17.67 -9.11 -3.79
N LYS A 3 17.68 -9.85 -2.66
CA LYS A 3 17.99 -11.28 -2.67
C LYS A 3 17.02 -12.12 -3.52
N MET A 4 15.72 -11.77 -3.52
CA MET A 4 14.74 -12.43 -4.41
C MET A 4 15.04 -12.13 -5.88
N CYS A 5 15.41 -10.88 -6.19
CA CYS A 5 15.77 -10.50 -7.57
C CYS A 5 17.03 -11.23 -8.06
N VAL A 6 18.02 -11.48 -7.20
CA VAL A 6 19.20 -12.31 -7.52
C VAL A 6 18.78 -13.76 -7.80
N ASN A 7 17.97 -14.34 -6.94
CA ASN A 7 17.48 -15.73 -7.08
C ASN A 7 16.65 -15.93 -8.36
N GLU A 8 15.97 -14.88 -8.83
CA GLU A 8 15.19 -14.89 -10.09
C GLU A 8 16.03 -14.50 -11.30
N GLY A 9 17.33 -14.27 -11.14
CA GLY A 9 18.24 -13.88 -12.23
C GLY A 9 17.99 -12.48 -12.80
N LEU A 10 17.26 -11.62 -12.05
CA LEU A 10 16.93 -10.25 -12.49
C LEU A 10 18.10 -9.29 -12.26
N ILE A 11 18.97 -9.59 -11.31
CA ILE A 11 20.18 -8.83 -10.98
C ILE A 11 21.30 -9.81 -10.63
N SER A 12 22.55 -9.43 -10.87
CA SER A 12 23.73 -10.26 -10.58
C SER A 12 24.05 -10.30 -9.08
N GLU A 13 23.92 -9.16 -8.40
CA GLU A 13 24.25 -9.01 -6.99
C GLU A 13 23.20 -8.20 -6.23
N PRO A 14 23.02 -8.47 -4.91
CA PRO A 14 22.13 -7.68 -4.08
C PRO A 14 22.69 -6.28 -3.88
N ILE A 15 21.89 -5.25 -4.14
CA ILE A 15 22.24 -3.87 -3.82
C ILE A 15 21.90 -3.60 -2.37
N SER A 16 22.83 -3.00 -1.62
CA SER A 16 22.61 -2.60 -0.23
C SER A 16 21.74 -1.34 -0.12
N SER A 17 21.08 -1.17 1.01
CA SER A 17 20.33 0.06 1.32
C SER A 17 21.24 1.28 1.41
N GLU A 18 22.48 1.07 1.86
CA GLU A 18 23.52 2.09 1.96
C GLU A 18 23.93 2.60 0.58
N SER A 19 24.20 1.72 -0.38
CA SER A 19 24.54 2.07 -1.76
C SER A 19 23.41 2.87 -2.43
N LEU A 20 22.14 2.42 -2.27
CA LEU A 20 20.98 3.15 -2.76
C LEU A 20 20.80 4.51 -2.09
N THR A 21 21.12 4.62 -0.80
CA THR A 21 21.05 5.88 -0.05
C THR A 21 22.08 6.88 -0.57
N GLU A 22 23.32 6.46 -0.78
CA GLU A 22 24.38 7.32 -1.34
C GLU A 22 24.07 7.76 -2.78
N THR A 23 23.59 6.85 -3.61
CA THR A 23 23.11 7.20 -4.95
C THR A 23 21.95 8.21 -4.89
N SER A 24 21.03 8.04 -3.93
CA SER A 24 19.89 8.95 -3.77
C SER A 24 20.30 10.33 -3.29
N LYS A 25 21.36 10.45 -2.48
CA LYS A 25 21.94 11.75 -2.08
C LYS A 25 22.60 12.46 -3.25
N GLU A 26 23.40 11.73 -4.02
CA GLU A 26 24.13 12.28 -5.17
C GLU A 26 23.18 12.78 -6.27
N TYR A 27 22.16 12.01 -6.58
CA TYR A 27 21.16 12.35 -7.60
C TYR A 27 19.85 12.88 -7.01
N PHE A 28 19.92 13.53 -5.84
CA PHE A 28 18.75 13.92 -5.04
C PHE A 28 17.64 14.59 -5.84
N SER A 29 17.94 15.67 -6.56
CA SER A 29 16.92 16.44 -7.31
C SER A 29 16.22 15.61 -8.38
N PHE A 30 16.97 14.74 -9.06
CA PHE A 30 16.43 13.86 -10.09
C PHE A 30 15.53 12.77 -9.49
N ILE A 31 16.00 12.08 -8.44
CA ILE A 31 15.26 11.03 -7.77
C ILE A 31 14.00 11.61 -7.10
N TRP A 32 14.10 12.81 -6.50
CA TRP A 32 12.96 13.48 -5.88
C TRP A 32 11.89 13.86 -6.90
N LYS A 33 12.28 14.32 -8.09
CA LYS A 33 11.36 14.52 -9.20
C LYS A 33 10.64 13.22 -9.58
N LEU A 34 11.37 12.11 -9.73
CA LEU A 34 10.78 10.80 -10.06
C LEU A 34 9.83 10.31 -8.98
N TYR A 35 10.17 10.54 -7.70
CA TYR A 35 9.32 10.23 -6.57
C TYR A 35 7.97 10.99 -6.65
N TYR A 36 8.00 12.28 -6.94
CA TYR A 36 6.76 13.05 -7.11
C TYR A 36 5.97 12.61 -8.35
N GLU A 37 6.63 12.27 -9.45
CA GLU A 37 5.97 11.71 -10.64
C GLU A 37 5.22 10.40 -10.33
N MET A 38 5.68 9.63 -9.36
CA MET A 38 5.00 8.44 -8.86
C MET A 38 3.91 8.79 -7.83
N GLN A 39 4.26 9.60 -6.83
CA GLN A 39 3.41 9.85 -5.66
C GLN A 39 2.18 10.70 -5.99
N MET A 40 2.33 11.77 -6.79
CA MET A 40 1.22 12.71 -7.03
C MET A 40 0.03 12.09 -7.76
N PRO A 41 0.19 11.32 -8.86
CA PRO A 41 -0.92 10.62 -9.49
C PRO A 41 -1.59 9.60 -8.56
N MET A 42 -0.82 8.92 -7.70
CA MET A 42 -1.34 8.00 -6.70
C MET A 42 -2.26 8.71 -5.71
N LEU A 43 -1.78 9.78 -5.07
CA LEU A 43 -2.56 10.55 -4.09
C LEU A 43 -3.82 11.16 -4.71
N LEU A 44 -3.73 11.71 -5.92
CA LEU A 44 -4.86 12.26 -6.65
C LEU A 44 -5.88 11.17 -7.02
N GLY A 45 -5.39 10.00 -7.45
CA GLY A 45 -6.24 8.84 -7.74
C GLY A 45 -7.01 8.38 -6.51
N PHE A 46 -6.33 8.17 -5.38
CA PHE A 46 -6.99 7.77 -4.13
C PHE A 46 -7.90 8.86 -3.56
N LYS A 47 -7.51 10.15 -3.67
CA LYS A 47 -8.42 11.25 -3.32
C LYS A 47 -9.71 11.21 -4.13
N LYS A 48 -9.62 10.89 -5.43
CA LYS A 48 -10.81 10.75 -6.30
C LYS A 48 -11.68 9.59 -5.88
N VAL A 49 -11.09 8.44 -5.52
CA VAL A 49 -11.82 7.23 -5.08
C VAL A 49 -12.50 7.43 -3.72
N PHE A 50 -11.77 7.96 -2.73
CA PHE A 50 -12.25 8.07 -1.34
C PHE A 50 -12.85 9.44 -0.99
N GLY A 51 -12.78 10.41 -1.91
CA GLY A 51 -13.27 11.77 -1.75
C GLY A 51 -12.30 12.71 -1.03
N ASP A 52 -11.46 12.20 -0.13
CA ASP A 52 -10.42 12.96 0.57
C ASP A 52 -9.27 12.04 1.05
N LEU A 53 -8.12 12.63 1.37
CA LEU A 53 -6.92 11.89 1.78
C LEU A 53 -7.02 11.31 3.21
N GLU A 54 -7.80 11.91 4.11
CA GLU A 54 -8.03 11.33 5.43
C GLU A 54 -8.86 10.03 5.32
N SER A 55 -9.91 10.03 4.48
CA SER A 55 -10.69 8.82 4.18
C SER A 55 -9.83 7.73 3.56
N PHE A 56 -8.93 8.09 2.61
CA PHE A 56 -7.94 7.18 2.07
C PHE A 56 -7.02 6.62 3.17
N HIS A 57 -6.49 7.47 4.05
CA HIS A 57 -5.60 7.05 5.12
C HIS A 57 -6.30 6.11 6.11
N VAL A 58 -7.52 6.47 6.57
CA VAL A 58 -8.33 5.62 7.45
C VAL A 58 -8.64 4.26 6.80
N SER A 59 -9.05 4.25 5.53
CA SER A 59 -9.30 2.99 4.81
C SER A 59 -8.05 2.15 4.63
N GLY A 60 -6.90 2.80 4.37
CA GLY A 60 -5.60 2.16 4.23
C GLY A 60 -5.20 1.37 5.48
N ILE A 61 -5.37 1.95 6.68
CA ILE A 61 -5.07 1.26 7.94
C ILE A 61 -5.97 0.03 8.12
N VAL A 62 -7.26 0.14 7.80
CA VAL A 62 -8.19 -1.01 7.88
C VAL A 62 -7.77 -2.12 6.91
N ILE A 63 -7.43 -1.78 5.67
CA ILE A 63 -7.00 -2.73 4.64
C ILE A 63 -5.68 -3.41 5.03
N ILE A 64 -4.68 -2.64 5.49
CA ILE A 64 -3.38 -3.18 5.92
C ILE A 64 -3.56 -4.12 7.11
N ASN A 65 -4.37 -3.73 8.11
CA ASN A 65 -4.67 -4.60 9.24
C ASN A 65 -5.32 -5.92 8.80
N HIS A 66 -6.27 -5.84 7.87
CA HIS A 66 -6.90 -7.01 7.27
C HIS A 66 -5.86 -7.91 6.56
N ALA A 67 -5.00 -7.35 5.72
CA ALA A 67 -3.97 -8.09 5.00
C ALA A 67 -2.94 -8.76 5.93
N LEU A 68 -2.51 -8.08 7.00
CA LEU A 68 -1.55 -8.63 7.96
C LEU A 68 -2.15 -9.79 8.77
N ASN A 69 -3.42 -9.70 9.14
CA ASN A 69 -4.10 -10.76 9.89
C ASN A 69 -4.43 -11.96 9.01
N SER A 70 -4.79 -11.73 7.75
CA SER A 70 -4.98 -12.80 6.76
C SER A 70 -3.72 -13.63 6.56
N LYS A 71 -2.55 -12.97 6.51
CA LYS A 71 -1.25 -13.66 6.36
C LYS A 71 -0.88 -14.54 7.56
N ARG A 72 -1.33 -14.21 8.78
CA ARG A 72 -1.07 -15.01 9.97
C ARG A 72 -1.80 -16.36 9.96
N ASN A 73 -2.93 -16.43 9.26
CA ASN A 73 -3.79 -17.60 9.21
C ASN A 73 -3.52 -18.49 7.99
N ASP A 74 -2.70 -18.06 7.04
CA ASP A 74 -2.43 -18.80 5.80
C ASP A 74 -0.95 -19.16 5.70
N ASN A 75 -0.63 -20.44 6.00
CA ASN A 75 0.71 -21.01 5.87
C ASN A 75 1.07 -21.44 4.44
N SER A 76 0.26 -21.11 3.44
CA SER A 76 0.52 -21.48 2.05
C SER A 76 1.60 -20.59 1.43
N GLU A 77 2.53 -21.20 0.67
CA GLU A 77 3.48 -20.47 -0.18
C GLU A 77 2.71 -19.61 -1.18
N MET A 78 3.00 -18.30 -1.14
CA MET A 78 2.29 -17.30 -1.93
C MET A 78 2.68 -17.37 -3.40
N SER A 79 1.74 -17.71 -4.28
CA SER A 79 1.92 -17.54 -5.73
C SER A 79 1.91 -16.05 -6.10
N LYS A 80 2.76 -15.68 -7.07
CA LYS A 80 3.00 -14.29 -7.52
C LYS A 80 1.72 -13.54 -8.00
N GLU A 81 0.73 -14.26 -8.50
CA GLU A 81 -0.52 -13.70 -9.08
C GLU A 81 -1.53 -13.24 -8.03
N PHE A 82 -1.29 -13.55 -6.77
CA PHE A 82 -2.30 -13.56 -5.73
C PHE A 82 -2.29 -12.36 -4.79
N TYR A 83 -1.30 -11.45 -4.93
CA TYR A 83 -0.96 -10.46 -3.90
C TYR A 83 -2.03 -9.38 -3.70
N LEU A 84 -2.61 -8.88 -4.77
CA LEU A 84 -3.51 -7.72 -4.69
C LEU A 84 -4.96 -8.15 -4.41
N GLU A 85 -5.44 -9.21 -5.06
CA GLU A 85 -6.84 -9.62 -4.95
C GLU A 85 -7.15 -10.34 -3.64
N LYS A 86 -6.34 -11.31 -3.25
CA LYS A 86 -6.60 -12.11 -2.04
C LYS A 86 -6.39 -11.34 -0.73
N TYR A 87 -5.33 -10.55 -0.64
CA TYR A 87 -4.98 -9.87 0.62
C TYR A 87 -5.75 -8.58 0.89
N PHE A 88 -6.11 -7.85 -0.16
CA PHE A 88 -6.82 -6.59 0.00
C PHE A 88 -8.33 -6.73 -0.02
N PHE A 89 -8.85 -7.79 -0.63
CA PHE A 89 -10.27 -7.88 -0.97
C PHE A 89 -10.94 -9.20 -0.61
N ALA A 90 -10.23 -10.20 -0.10
CA ALA A 90 -10.85 -11.46 0.29
C ALA A 90 -11.89 -11.24 1.39
N ASP A 91 -13.10 -11.75 1.16
CA ASP A 91 -14.16 -11.77 2.16
C ASP A 91 -13.81 -12.85 3.20
N GLN A 92 -13.10 -12.45 4.25
CA GLN A 92 -12.74 -13.38 5.31
C GLN A 92 -13.83 -13.43 6.38
N LYS A 93 -14.17 -14.65 6.76
CA LYS A 93 -15.20 -14.95 7.75
C LYS A 93 -14.81 -14.60 9.19
N ASP A 94 -13.59 -14.14 9.45
CA ASP A 94 -13.06 -14.07 10.80
C ASP A 94 -12.65 -12.66 11.31
N GLU A 95 -12.77 -12.53 12.61
CA GLU A 95 -12.66 -11.50 13.62
C GLU A 95 -11.41 -10.59 13.59
N THR A 96 -10.89 -10.25 12.42
CA THR A 96 -9.61 -9.55 12.23
C THR A 96 -9.74 -8.03 12.01
N GLY A 97 -10.91 -7.48 12.32
CA GLY A 97 -11.17 -6.06 12.19
C GLY A 97 -10.39 -5.21 13.21
N ILE A 98 -10.23 -3.93 12.91
CA ILE A 98 -9.60 -2.94 13.78
C ILE A 98 -10.64 -1.93 14.30
N ASN A 99 -10.53 -1.50 15.54
CA ASN A 99 -11.47 -0.54 16.13
C ASN A 99 -11.06 0.92 15.86
N ALA A 100 -12.01 1.86 16.04
CA ALA A 100 -11.77 3.27 15.74
C ALA A 100 -10.73 3.94 16.67
N MET A 101 -10.51 3.42 17.88
CA MET A 101 -9.50 3.95 18.79
C MET A 101 -8.11 3.65 18.26
N SER A 102 -7.83 2.40 17.92
CA SER A 102 -6.55 1.98 17.35
C SER A 102 -6.23 2.71 16.02
N ILE A 103 -7.25 2.94 15.17
CA ILE A 103 -7.06 3.75 13.95
C ILE A 103 -6.67 5.19 14.32
N SER A 104 -7.31 5.80 15.32
CA SER A 104 -6.98 7.15 15.79
C SER A 104 -5.55 7.23 16.33
N GLU A 105 -5.13 6.25 17.13
CA GLU A 105 -3.78 6.18 17.69
C GLU A 105 -2.71 6.02 16.59
N ILE A 106 -2.94 5.14 15.60
CA ILE A 106 -2.00 4.90 14.50
C ILE A 106 -1.89 6.12 13.59
N THR A 107 -3.02 6.78 13.29
CA THR A 107 -3.07 7.85 12.29
C THR A 107 -2.81 9.24 12.85
N GLY A 108 -2.96 9.42 14.17
CA GLY A 108 -2.99 10.73 14.82
C GLY A 108 -4.25 11.56 14.51
N ILE A 109 -5.20 11.01 13.74
CA ILE A 109 -6.47 11.69 13.43
C ILE A 109 -7.40 11.61 14.64
N PRO A 110 -8.04 12.73 15.07
CA PRO A 110 -8.95 12.70 16.21
C PRO A 110 -10.04 11.66 16.03
N ARG A 111 -10.33 10.89 17.10
CA ARG A 111 -11.27 9.76 17.08
C ARG A 111 -12.65 10.12 16.49
N ALA A 112 -13.17 11.32 16.81
CA ALA A 112 -14.45 11.77 16.25
C ALA A 112 -14.39 11.88 14.71
N THR A 113 -13.28 12.37 14.18
CA THR A 113 -13.03 12.44 12.73
C THR A 113 -12.92 11.04 12.14
N VAL A 114 -12.16 10.14 12.77
CA VAL A 114 -12.05 8.73 12.35
C VAL A 114 -13.43 8.08 12.25
N ILE A 115 -14.27 8.20 13.29
CA ILE A 115 -15.63 7.64 13.28
C ILE A 115 -16.46 8.22 12.13
N ARG A 116 -16.40 9.53 11.88
CA ARG A 116 -17.10 10.17 10.78
C ARG A 116 -16.65 9.63 9.42
N LYS A 117 -15.32 9.42 9.24
CA LYS A 117 -14.77 8.84 8.01
C LYS A 117 -15.16 7.38 7.84
N LEU A 118 -15.08 6.57 8.89
CA LEU A 118 -15.50 5.18 8.88
C LEU A 118 -16.99 5.03 8.51
N ASN A 119 -17.87 5.84 9.09
CA ASN A 119 -19.30 5.84 8.74
C ASN A 119 -19.53 6.23 7.26
N LYS A 120 -18.75 7.16 6.71
CA LYS A 120 -18.77 7.48 5.27
C LYS A 120 -18.36 6.27 4.45
N LEU A 121 -17.22 5.63 4.76
CA LEU A 121 -16.68 4.49 4.02
C LEU A 121 -17.61 3.26 4.07
N ILE A 122 -18.35 3.07 5.18
CA ILE A 122 -19.38 2.04 5.28
C ILE A 122 -20.56 2.34 4.33
N ARG A 123 -21.08 3.59 4.35
CA ARG A 123 -22.17 3.99 3.45
C ARG A 123 -21.81 3.86 1.97
N GLU A 124 -20.54 4.06 1.64
CA GLU A 124 -19.98 3.93 0.29
C GLU A 124 -19.54 2.49 -0.04
N ASN A 125 -19.82 1.52 0.83
CA ASN A 125 -19.47 0.10 0.69
C ASN A 125 -17.97 -0.19 0.52
N PHE A 126 -17.07 0.62 1.05
CA PHE A 126 -15.65 0.29 1.12
C PHE A 126 -15.32 -0.57 2.33
N LEU A 127 -16.01 -0.34 3.44
CA LEU A 127 -15.80 -1.04 4.70
C LEU A 127 -17.09 -1.65 5.23
N LYS A 128 -16.93 -2.66 6.08
CA LYS A 128 -18.00 -3.25 6.92
C LYS A 128 -17.61 -3.15 8.40
N ILE A 129 -18.61 -3.21 9.28
CA ILE A 129 -18.45 -3.19 10.74
C ILE A 129 -19.12 -4.42 11.33
N ASP A 130 -18.47 -5.05 12.30
CA ASP A 130 -19.04 -6.17 13.06
C ASP A 130 -19.76 -5.72 14.33
N ILE A 131 -20.32 -6.70 15.06
CA ILE A 131 -21.07 -6.48 16.32
C ILE A 131 -20.16 -5.91 17.42
N LYS A 132 -18.85 -6.23 17.37
CA LYS A 132 -17.83 -5.76 18.33
C LYS A 132 -17.29 -4.37 17.96
N LYS A 133 -17.85 -3.72 16.92
CA LYS A 133 -17.39 -2.44 16.37
C LYS A 133 -15.97 -2.47 15.81
N HIS A 134 -15.57 -3.59 15.21
CA HIS A 134 -14.37 -3.70 14.41
C HIS A 134 -14.69 -3.46 12.93
N TYR A 135 -13.79 -2.78 12.25
CA TYR A 135 -13.91 -2.40 10.86
C TYR A 135 -13.00 -3.28 10.00
N SER A 136 -13.52 -3.75 8.88
CA SER A 136 -12.79 -4.54 7.90
C SER A 136 -13.18 -4.14 6.48
N SER A 137 -12.42 -4.58 5.48
CA SER A 137 -12.78 -4.37 4.07
C SER A 137 -14.08 -5.08 3.74
N SER A 138 -14.94 -4.44 2.95
CA SER A 138 -16.18 -5.05 2.45
C SER A 138 -15.97 -5.93 1.23
N GLY A 139 -14.81 -5.80 0.56
CA GLY A 139 -14.58 -6.42 -0.75
C GLY A 139 -15.30 -5.74 -1.92
N ALA A 140 -16.17 -4.77 -1.67
CA ALA A 140 -16.86 -4.02 -2.73
C ALA A 140 -15.98 -2.87 -3.27
N ASN A 141 -16.36 -2.32 -4.45
CA ASN A 141 -15.64 -1.21 -5.11
C ASN A 141 -14.17 -1.50 -5.46
N GLN A 142 -13.79 -2.77 -5.57
CA GLN A 142 -12.44 -3.21 -5.88
C GLN A 142 -11.91 -2.61 -7.17
N GLU A 143 -12.71 -2.57 -8.24
CA GLU A 143 -12.30 -2.04 -9.54
C GLU A 143 -11.75 -0.62 -9.47
N LYS A 144 -12.42 0.26 -8.71
CA LYS A 144 -11.99 1.66 -8.55
C LYS A 144 -10.62 1.77 -7.87
N ILE A 145 -10.35 0.88 -6.92
CA ILE A 145 -9.08 0.82 -6.18
C ILE A 145 -7.99 0.17 -7.05
N LEU A 146 -8.33 -0.91 -7.76
CA LEU A 146 -7.40 -1.65 -8.61
C LEU A 146 -6.82 -0.78 -9.73
N ASP A 147 -7.61 0.08 -10.36
CA ASP A 147 -7.13 0.97 -11.41
C ASP A 147 -6.06 1.95 -10.88
N VAL A 148 -6.30 2.54 -9.71
CA VAL A 148 -5.31 3.41 -9.06
C VAL A 148 -4.06 2.61 -8.67
N GLN A 149 -4.23 1.40 -8.14
CA GLN A 149 -3.12 0.53 -7.75
C GLN A 149 -2.27 0.08 -8.94
N LYS A 150 -2.89 -0.33 -10.06
CA LYS A 150 -2.18 -0.70 -11.29
C LYS A 150 -1.31 0.46 -11.80
N ASN A 151 -1.87 1.67 -11.83
CA ASN A 151 -1.12 2.85 -12.23
C ASN A 151 0.00 3.20 -11.24
N THR A 152 -0.27 3.08 -9.94
CA THR A 152 0.74 3.27 -8.88
C THR A 152 1.88 2.28 -9.03
N LEU A 153 1.58 0.99 -9.23
CA LEU A 153 2.58 -0.06 -9.42
C LEU A 153 3.45 0.22 -10.65
N LYS A 154 2.84 0.61 -11.77
CA LYS A 154 3.57 0.99 -12.99
C LYS A 154 4.56 2.15 -12.73
N ASN A 155 4.12 3.18 -12.01
CA ASN A 155 4.98 4.33 -11.72
C ASN A 155 6.05 4.01 -10.67
N LEU A 156 5.73 3.18 -9.67
CA LEU A 156 6.70 2.66 -8.70
C LEU A 156 7.77 1.80 -9.38
N SER A 157 7.39 0.92 -10.31
CA SER A 157 8.34 0.12 -11.09
C SER A 157 9.29 0.99 -11.92
N LYS A 158 8.79 2.07 -12.53
CA LYS A 158 9.63 3.04 -13.25
C LYS A 158 10.61 3.75 -12.31
N LEU A 159 10.16 4.20 -11.14
CA LEU A 159 11.01 4.82 -10.14
C LEU A 159 12.13 3.87 -9.69
N THR A 160 11.75 2.65 -9.33
CA THR A 160 12.69 1.61 -8.87
C THR A 160 13.74 1.30 -9.95
N ALA A 161 13.31 1.07 -11.20
CA ALA A 161 14.22 0.77 -12.30
C ALA A 161 15.23 1.90 -12.56
N ARG A 162 14.79 3.16 -12.47
CA ARG A 162 15.67 4.31 -12.69
C ARG A 162 16.68 4.50 -11.57
N ILE A 163 16.26 4.33 -10.29
CA ILE A 163 17.20 4.39 -9.15
C ILE A 163 18.22 3.27 -9.25
N TYR A 164 17.76 2.06 -9.59
CA TYR A 164 18.64 0.91 -9.78
C TYR A 164 19.66 1.14 -10.88
N ASN A 165 19.24 1.65 -12.05
CA ASN A 165 20.17 1.92 -13.16
C ASN A 165 21.20 3.01 -12.79
N LEU A 166 20.83 4.01 -12.01
CA LEU A 166 21.77 5.03 -11.51
C LEU A 166 22.82 4.43 -10.57
N SER A 167 22.43 3.49 -9.70
CA SER A 167 23.40 2.82 -8.81
C SER A 167 24.41 1.96 -9.59
N LEU A 168 23.98 1.27 -10.65
CA LEU A 168 24.90 0.50 -11.49
C LEU A 168 25.89 1.35 -12.30
N MET A 169 25.50 2.58 -12.69
CA MET A 169 26.39 3.51 -13.38
C MET A 169 27.53 4.03 -12.52
N LYS A 170 27.36 3.98 -11.21
CA LYS A 170 28.35 4.45 -10.24
C LYS A 170 29.44 3.41 -9.98
N ASP A 171 29.12 2.14 -10.10
CA ASP A 171 30.03 1.02 -9.83
C ASP A 171 30.91 0.66 -11.05
N ASN A 172 30.74 1.37 -12.19
CA ASN A 172 31.55 1.28 -13.41
C ASN A 172 32.40 2.56 -13.60
#